data_d96b3e58ac26da95643a5944082c396c
#
_entry.id   d96b3e58ac26da95643a5944082c396c
#
_cell.length_a   1.000
_cell.length_b   1.000
_cell.length_c   1.000
_cell.angle_alpha   90.00
_cell.angle_beta   90.00
_cell.angle_gamma   90.00
#
_symmetry.space_group_name_H-M   'P 1'
#
loop_
_entity.id
_entity.type
_entity.pdbx_description
1 polymer ?
#
loop_
_entity_poly.entity_id
_entity_poly.type
_entity_poly.pdbx_seq_one_letter_code
_entity_poly.pdbx_strand_id
1 'polypeptide(L)'
;MKLKLVSEYNHTELVSSCCWTSDNTLYSMSDDKTILTWNNNGDFLSKFLDLENYCTACEWSNLSKMGGELLAIGGSDGSLTLVSKSGKIEKRVDNAHSTAIICIKWNSDGQAIATSGEDGLVKIWSKLGVLRSKLAENSTPVYSLAWSPDENYMLYTYGKNLAIKPIFKSGNKTLTWKAHDEIVLCVDWNFSNKLIISGGEDKKYKLWDQFGRNLFVSLPYNYVTTSIAWAPSGEYFAVGSFDMLRLCNKTGWTYSFNKVDSGSLFKLAWSGDGTTVAGAGGNGSVVFGTIIDRNVTWKNIEVRLDENNKLIITDFETDGFQEIDFKERLIDMTLGYDYLIVVTSNQCYIYNIDYL
;
A
#
# COMPACT_ATOMS: atom_id res chain seq x y z
N MET A 1 15.62 -3.08 11.53
CA MET A 1 14.96 -2.51 10.32
C MET A 1 14.38 -1.15 10.69
N LYS A 2 14.68 -0.12 9.90
CA LYS A 2 14.25 1.27 10.10
C LYS A 2 13.74 1.85 8.78
N LEU A 3 13.07 3.00 8.87
CA LEU A 3 12.69 3.80 7.71
C LEU A 3 13.58 5.05 7.64
N LYS A 4 14.19 5.30 6.47
CA LYS A 4 14.74 6.60 6.10
C LYS A 4 13.62 7.40 5.48
N LEU A 5 13.30 8.56 6.07
CA LEU A 5 12.18 9.38 5.66
C LEU A 5 12.64 10.57 4.81
N VAL A 6 11.87 10.84 3.78
CA VAL A 6 11.95 12.06 2.97
C VAL A 6 10.54 12.61 2.83
N SER A 7 10.34 13.91 3.03
CA SER A 7 9.05 14.59 2.85
C SER A 7 9.21 15.69 1.83
N GLU A 8 8.39 15.66 0.78
CA GLU A 8 8.41 16.64 -0.32
C GLU A 8 7.09 17.43 -0.37
N TYR A 9 7.19 18.74 -0.55
CA TYR A 9 6.08 19.70 -0.45
C TYR A 9 5.88 20.43 -1.79
N ASN A 10 5.43 19.70 -2.82
CA ASN A 10 5.19 20.30 -4.15
C ASN A 10 3.70 20.52 -4.45
N HIS A 11 2.81 19.94 -3.65
CA HIS A 11 1.39 20.26 -3.68
C HIS A 11 1.08 21.48 -2.80
N THR A 12 0.10 22.29 -3.22
CA THR A 12 -0.33 23.49 -2.48
C THR A 12 -1.45 23.22 -1.49
N GLU A 13 -2.15 22.11 -1.66
CA GLU A 13 -3.26 21.65 -0.82
C GLU A 13 -3.01 20.21 -0.36
N LEU A 14 -3.89 19.68 0.49
CA LEU A 14 -3.76 18.33 1.00
C LEU A 14 -3.62 17.28 -0.12
N VAL A 15 -2.81 16.25 0.12
CA VAL A 15 -2.69 15.11 -0.77
C VAL A 15 -3.73 14.07 -0.32
N SER A 16 -4.71 13.80 -1.17
CA SER A 16 -5.83 12.90 -0.86
C SER A 16 -5.49 11.44 -1.06
N SER A 17 -4.67 11.13 -2.07
CA SER A 17 -4.32 9.76 -2.44
C SER A 17 -2.98 9.67 -3.14
N CYS A 18 -2.40 8.47 -3.11
CA CYS A 18 -1.18 8.16 -3.87
C CYS A 18 -1.18 6.68 -4.30
N CYS A 19 -0.51 6.40 -5.42
CA CYS A 19 -0.38 5.04 -5.95
C CYS A 19 0.88 4.89 -6.81
N TRP A 20 1.42 3.68 -6.84
CA TRP A 20 2.60 3.33 -7.60
C TRP A 20 2.24 2.63 -8.91
N THR A 21 3.07 2.85 -9.92
CA THR A 21 3.05 2.06 -11.18
C THR A 21 3.97 0.84 -11.04
N SER A 22 3.91 -0.06 -12.01
CA SER A 22 4.77 -1.26 -12.04
C SER A 22 6.27 -0.93 -12.20
N ASP A 23 6.61 0.23 -12.74
CA ASP A 23 7.99 0.72 -12.89
C ASP A 23 8.48 1.56 -11.69
N ASN A 24 7.77 1.48 -10.55
CA ASN A 24 8.08 2.20 -9.32
C ASN A 24 8.11 3.74 -9.48
N THR A 25 7.22 4.29 -10.30
CA THR A 25 6.90 5.72 -10.34
C THR A 25 5.69 5.97 -9.46
N LEU A 26 5.79 6.91 -8.52
CA LEU A 26 4.66 7.31 -7.67
C LEU A 26 3.86 8.42 -8.35
N TYR A 27 2.54 8.32 -8.22
CA TYR A 27 1.59 9.35 -8.56
C TYR A 27 0.88 9.82 -7.30
N SER A 28 0.91 11.13 -7.02
CA SER A 28 0.19 11.76 -5.92
C SER A 28 -0.90 12.67 -6.45
N MET A 29 -2.03 12.69 -5.77
CA MET A 29 -3.22 13.46 -6.12
C MET A 29 -3.61 14.35 -4.97
N SER A 30 -3.92 15.59 -5.28
CA SER A 30 -4.19 16.63 -4.28
C SER A 30 -5.48 17.39 -4.57
N ASP A 31 -6.00 18.05 -3.55
CA ASP A 31 -7.11 19.00 -3.65
C ASP A 31 -6.73 20.27 -4.43
N ASP A 32 -5.44 20.48 -4.72
CA ASP A 32 -4.99 21.48 -5.72
C ASP A 32 -5.37 21.09 -7.16
N LYS A 33 -6.05 19.95 -7.34
CA LYS A 33 -6.50 19.38 -8.61
C LYS A 33 -5.38 18.99 -9.56
N THR A 34 -4.20 18.73 -9.04
CA THR A 34 -3.07 18.24 -9.85
C THR A 34 -2.70 16.81 -9.49
N ILE A 35 -2.17 16.11 -10.49
CA ILE A 35 -1.49 14.84 -10.30
C ILE A 35 0.00 15.08 -10.56
N LEU A 36 0.83 14.78 -9.57
CA LEU A 36 2.29 14.88 -9.66
C LEU A 36 2.92 13.50 -9.70
N THR A 37 4.09 13.42 -10.33
CA THR A 37 4.87 12.18 -10.43
C THR A 37 6.22 12.30 -9.75
N TRP A 38 6.67 11.19 -9.16
CA TRP A 38 7.86 11.12 -8.34
C TRP A 38 8.62 9.83 -8.64
N ASN A 39 9.93 9.87 -8.50
CA ASN A 39 10.72 8.65 -8.54
C ASN A 39 10.66 7.92 -7.19
N ASN A 40 11.29 6.74 -7.13
CA ASN A 40 11.33 5.91 -5.93
C ASN A 40 12.16 6.50 -4.77
N ASN A 41 13.00 7.51 -5.03
CA ASN A 41 13.79 8.20 -4.01
C ASN A 41 13.05 9.39 -3.39
N GLY A 42 11.90 9.78 -3.97
CA GLY A 42 11.13 10.95 -3.57
C GLY A 42 11.40 12.20 -4.40
N ASP A 43 12.27 12.15 -5.43
CA ASP A 43 12.50 13.32 -6.27
C ASP A 43 11.29 13.59 -7.19
N PHE A 44 10.89 14.84 -7.28
CA PHE A 44 9.84 15.30 -8.18
C PHE A 44 10.26 15.12 -9.65
N LEU A 45 9.41 14.51 -10.45
CA LEU A 45 9.65 14.31 -11.88
C LEU A 45 8.91 15.33 -12.74
N SER A 46 7.58 15.34 -12.63
CA SER A 46 6.76 16.21 -13.47
C SER A 46 5.32 16.29 -12.95
N LYS A 47 4.58 17.26 -13.47
CA LYS A 47 3.13 17.29 -13.38
C LYS A 47 2.56 16.39 -14.49
N PHE A 48 1.70 15.45 -14.10
CA PHE A 48 1.11 14.49 -15.02
C PHE A 48 -0.18 15.00 -15.66
N LEU A 49 -1.12 15.51 -14.84
CA LEU A 49 -2.44 15.93 -15.31
C LEU A 49 -3.05 16.97 -14.38
N ASP A 50 -3.89 17.87 -14.94
CA ASP A 50 -4.83 18.71 -14.21
C ASP A 50 -6.21 18.03 -14.18
N LEU A 51 -6.82 18.00 -13.01
CA LEU A 51 -8.14 17.42 -12.79
C LEU A 51 -9.22 18.50 -12.79
N GLU A 52 -10.39 18.17 -13.32
CA GLU A 52 -11.56 19.05 -13.23
C GLU A 52 -12.15 19.06 -11.82
N ASN A 53 -12.24 17.88 -11.19
CA ASN A 53 -12.84 17.66 -9.89
C ASN A 53 -11.81 17.15 -8.87
N TYR A 54 -12.15 17.21 -7.58
CA TYR A 54 -11.31 16.67 -6.52
C TYR A 54 -11.22 15.16 -6.62
N CYS A 55 -9.99 14.64 -6.56
CA CYS A 55 -9.72 13.21 -6.51
C CYS A 55 -9.76 12.74 -5.05
N THR A 56 -10.50 11.68 -4.79
CA THR A 56 -10.63 11.11 -3.45
C THR A 56 -9.92 9.76 -3.32
N ALA A 57 -9.77 9.04 -4.42
CA ALA A 57 -9.10 7.74 -4.46
C ALA A 57 -8.46 7.48 -5.81
N CYS A 58 -7.33 6.80 -5.81
CA CYS A 58 -6.67 6.37 -7.04
C CYS A 58 -5.96 5.04 -6.88
N GLU A 59 -5.81 4.34 -8.00
CA GLU A 59 -4.99 3.15 -8.08
C GLU A 59 -4.59 2.84 -9.54
N TRP A 60 -3.34 2.44 -9.75
CA TRP A 60 -2.86 1.91 -11.04
C TRP A 60 -3.19 0.42 -11.17
N SER A 61 -3.50 -0.01 -12.39
CA SER A 61 -3.62 -1.44 -12.70
C SER A 61 -2.23 -2.07 -12.75
N ASN A 62 -2.08 -3.24 -12.12
CA ASN A 62 -0.78 -3.93 -12.00
C ASN A 62 -0.31 -4.67 -13.25
N LEU A 63 -1.02 -4.64 -14.39
CA LEU A 63 -0.67 -5.49 -15.52
C LEU A 63 -0.68 -4.80 -16.88
N SER A 64 0.48 -4.94 -17.53
CA SER A 64 0.76 -4.56 -18.90
C SER A 64 0.58 -5.70 -19.92
N LYS A 65 -0.02 -6.84 -19.60
CA LYS A 65 0.02 -8.03 -20.50
C LYS A 65 -0.71 -7.87 -21.83
N MET A 66 -1.72 -7.00 -21.94
CA MET A 66 -2.34 -6.58 -23.21
C MET A 66 -3.18 -5.29 -22.99
N GLY A 67 -2.67 -4.14 -23.40
CA GLY A 67 -3.45 -2.91 -23.44
C GLY A 67 -2.95 -1.74 -22.58
N GLY A 68 -1.77 -1.84 -21.96
CA GLY A 68 -1.18 -0.78 -21.14
C GLY A 68 -1.78 -0.67 -19.74
N GLU A 69 -1.04 -0.03 -18.83
CA GLU A 69 -1.49 0.30 -17.49
C GLU A 69 -2.54 1.42 -17.54
N LEU A 70 -3.55 1.32 -16.68
CA LEU A 70 -4.60 2.31 -16.52
C LEU A 70 -4.64 2.82 -15.07
N LEU A 71 -4.71 4.12 -14.92
CA LEU A 71 -4.99 4.78 -13.66
C LEU A 71 -6.50 4.92 -13.49
N ALA A 72 -7.05 4.35 -12.44
CA ALA A 72 -8.42 4.58 -12.03
C ALA A 72 -8.45 5.71 -11.00
N ILE A 73 -9.27 6.72 -11.25
CA ILE A 73 -9.43 7.91 -10.42
C ILE A 73 -10.90 8.00 -9.99
N GLY A 74 -11.13 8.10 -8.69
CA GLY A 74 -12.43 8.35 -8.10
C GLY A 74 -12.59 9.81 -7.73
N GLY A 75 -13.69 10.40 -8.14
CA GLY A 75 -14.01 11.80 -7.86
C GLY A 75 -14.90 11.99 -6.64
N SER A 76 -14.82 13.17 -6.04
CA SER A 76 -15.74 13.62 -5.00
C SER A 76 -17.19 13.77 -5.50
N ASP A 77 -17.38 13.86 -6.81
CA ASP A 77 -18.67 13.90 -7.50
C ASP A 77 -19.25 12.50 -7.80
N GLY A 78 -18.58 11.44 -7.37
CA GLY A 78 -18.98 10.06 -7.65
C GLY A 78 -18.59 9.56 -9.04
N SER A 79 -17.78 10.31 -9.80
CA SER A 79 -17.28 9.88 -11.10
C SER A 79 -16.12 8.89 -10.97
N LEU A 80 -16.05 7.95 -11.92
CA LEU A 80 -14.91 7.05 -12.11
C LEU A 80 -14.26 7.37 -13.46
N THR A 81 -12.99 7.79 -13.43
CA THR A 81 -12.23 8.14 -14.63
C THR A 81 -11.06 7.16 -14.81
N LEU A 82 -10.88 6.65 -16.02
CA LEU A 82 -9.78 5.78 -16.40
C LEU A 82 -8.83 6.54 -17.32
N VAL A 83 -7.56 6.62 -16.94
CA VAL A 83 -6.53 7.41 -17.63
C VAL A 83 -5.37 6.50 -18.02
N SER A 84 -4.88 6.61 -19.25
CA SER A 84 -3.69 5.88 -19.69
C SER A 84 -2.40 6.54 -19.16
N LYS A 85 -1.29 5.83 -19.24
CA LYS A 85 0.04 6.33 -18.83
C LYS A 85 0.50 7.57 -19.64
N SER A 86 -0.09 7.82 -20.80
CA SER A 86 0.14 9.05 -21.58
C SER A 86 -0.69 10.26 -21.13
N GLY A 87 -1.51 10.12 -20.08
CA GLY A 87 -2.41 11.19 -19.62
C GLY A 87 -3.72 11.29 -20.38
N LYS A 88 -4.00 10.38 -21.33
CA LYS A 88 -5.25 10.39 -22.08
C LYS A 88 -6.37 9.76 -21.26
N ILE A 89 -7.51 10.44 -21.16
CA ILE A 89 -8.73 9.88 -20.58
C ILE A 89 -9.32 8.85 -21.54
N GLU A 90 -9.29 7.59 -21.16
CA GLU A 90 -9.83 6.48 -21.97
C GLU A 90 -11.32 6.29 -21.71
N LYS A 91 -11.78 6.52 -20.49
CA LYS A 91 -13.19 6.41 -20.09
C LYS A 91 -13.49 7.28 -18.89
N ARG A 92 -14.66 7.90 -18.89
CA ARG A 92 -15.28 8.53 -17.71
C ARG A 92 -16.69 7.98 -17.51
N VAL A 93 -17.04 7.72 -16.27
CA VAL A 93 -18.36 7.27 -15.84
C VAL A 93 -18.83 8.29 -14.79
N ASP A 94 -19.69 9.24 -15.18
CA ASP A 94 -20.06 10.39 -14.35
C ASP A 94 -20.92 10.04 -13.12
N ASN A 95 -21.71 8.97 -13.17
CA ASN A 95 -22.58 8.54 -12.08
C ASN A 95 -22.18 7.13 -11.62
N ALA A 96 -20.89 6.88 -11.43
CA ALA A 96 -20.44 5.60 -10.93
C ALA A 96 -20.95 5.36 -9.51
N HIS A 97 -20.95 6.39 -8.65
CA HIS A 97 -21.59 6.44 -7.34
C HIS A 97 -22.47 7.70 -7.24
N SER A 98 -23.43 7.72 -6.32
CA SER A 98 -24.28 8.89 -6.09
C SER A 98 -23.61 9.96 -5.23
N THR A 99 -22.50 9.61 -4.58
CA THR A 99 -21.66 10.47 -3.73
C THR A 99 -20.19 10.15 -3.99
N ALA A 100 -19.27 10.74 -3.24
CA ALA A 100 -17.83 10.54 -3.41
C ALA A 100 -17.44 9.06 -3.42
N ILE A 101 -16.52 8.70 -4.34
CA ILE A 101 -15.83 7.41 -4.33
C ILE A 101 -14.71 7.49 -3.29
N ILE A 102 -14.73 6.64 -2.26
CA ILE A 102 -13.76 6.69 -1.17
C ILE A 102 -12.59 5.73 -1.41
N CYS A 103 -12.84 4.58 -2.02
CA CYS A 103 -11.79 3.60 -2.26
C CYS A 103 -11.94 2.95 -3.63
N ILE A 104 -10.80 2.73 -4.27
CA ILE A 104 -10.65 2.01 -5.54
C ILE A 104 -9.60 0.93 -5.36
N LYS A 105 -9.87 -0.26 -5.91
CA LYS A 105 -8.95 -1.39 -5.92
C LYS A 105 -9.05 -2.17 -7.22
N TRP A 106 -7.94 -2.24 -7.96
CA TRP A 106 -7.80 -3.16 -9.08
C TRP A 106 -7.61 -4.59 -8.57
N ASN A 107 -8.12 -5.56 -9.30
CA ASN A 107 -7.74 -6.95 -9.07
C ASN A 107 -6.36 -7.25 -9.67
N SER A 108 -5.74 -8.37 -9.32
CA SER A 108 -4.35 -8.67 -9.66
C SER A 108 -4.11 -8.84 -11.17
N ASP A 109 -5.14 -9.26 -11.93
CA ASP A 109 -5.06 -9.42 -13.39
C ASP A 109 -5.37 -8.14 -14.17
N GLY A 110 -5.72 -7.03 -13.47
CA GLY A 110 -6.06 -5.74 -14.10
C GLY A 110 -7.31 -5.76 -14.98
N GLN A 111 -8.21 -6.74 -14.81
CA GLN A 111 -9.43 -6.86 -15.63
C GLN A 111 -10.69 -6.36 -14.93
N ALA A 112 -10.60 -6.13 -13.61
CA ALA A 112 -11.71 -5.67 -12.79
C ALA A 112 -11.28 -4.58 -11.81
N ILE A 113 -12.20 -3.65 -11.56
CA ILE A 113 -12.06 -2.56 -10.60
C ILE A 113 -13.15 -2.72 -9.56
N ALA A 114 -12.80 -2.66 -8.29
CA ALA A 114 -13.75 -2.51 -7.20
C ALA A 114 -13.77 -1.05 -6.73
N THR A 115 -14.94 -0.50 -6.53
CA THR A 115 -15.13 0.85 -5.98
C THR A 115 -16.06 0.82 -4.79
N SER A 116 -15.80 1.69 -3.83
CA SER A 116 -16.74 1.97 -2.73
C SER A 116 -16.91 3.46 -2.52
N GLY A 117 -18.03 3.86 -1.99
CA GLY A 117 -18.40 5.26 -1.82
C GLY A 117 -19.08 5.56 -0.50
N GLU A 118 -19.32 6.85 -0.25
CA GLU A 118 -20.13 7.34 0.85
C GLU A 118 -21.59 6.88 0.77
N ASP A 119 -22.06 6.51 -0.44
CA ASP A 119 -23.39 5.93 -0.67
C ASP A 119 -23.56 4.52 -0.09
N GLY A 120 -22.52 3.98 0.55
CA GLY A 120 -22.53 2.65 1.15
C GLY A 120 -22.49 1.50 0.15
N LEU A 121 -22.29 1.80 -1.13
CA LEU A 121 -22.27 0.79 -2.18
C LEU A 121 -20.85 0.26 -2.41
N VAL A 122 -20.78 -1.04 -2.71
CA VAL A 122 -19.58 -1.68 -3.27
C VAL A 122 -19.93 -2.17 -4.66
N LYS A 123 -19.21 -1.70 -5.67
CA LYS A 123 -19.46 -2.00 -7.08
C LYS A 123 -18.22 -2.61 -7.74
N ILE A 124 -18.44 -3.51 -8.70
CA ILE A 124 -17.37 -4.11 -9.50
C ILE A 124 -17.59 -3.72 -10.97
N TRP A 125 -16.53 -3.23 -11.57
CA TRP A 125 -16.47 -2.75 -12.95
C TRP A 125 -15.49 -3.57 -13.78
N SER A 126 -15.66 -3.57 -15.09
CA SER A 126 -14.63 -4.04 -16.00
C SER A 126 -13.54 -2.97 -16.19
N LYS A 127 -12.39 -3.35 -16.71
CA LYS A 127 -11.33 -2.41 -17.12
C LYS A 127 -11.76 -1.36 -18.16
N LEU A 128 -12.90 -1.55 -18.80
CA LEU A 128 -13.49 -0.60 -19.75
C LEU A 128 -14.51 0.34 -19.09
N GLY A 129 -14.64 0.32 -17.77
CA GLY A 129 -15.59 1.15 -17.04
C GLY A 129 -17.05 0.70 -17.18
N VAL A 130 -17.32 -0.56 -17.51
CA VAL A 130 -18.67 -1.13 -17.57
C VAL A 130 -18.99 -1.79 -16.22
N LEU A 131 -20.12 -1.43 -15.62
CA LEU A 131 -20.58 -2.02 -14.36
C LEU A 131 -20.88 -3.51 -14.55
N ARG A 132 -20.19 -4.37 -13.79
CA ARG A 132 -20.41 -5.82 -13.78
C ARG A 132 -21.41 -6.23 -12.71
N SER A 133 -21.27 -5.68 -11.51
CA SER A 133 -22.18 -6.01 -10.41
C SER A 133 -22.18 -4.94 -9.31
N LYS A 134 -23.30 -4.83 -8.60
CA LYS A 134 -23.43 -4.19 -7.30
C LYS A 134 -23.24 -5.27 -6.26
N LEU A 135 -22.04 -5.32 -5.66
CA LEU A 135 -21.68 -6.40 -4.75
C LEU A 135 -22.36 -6.27 -3.40
N ALA A 136 -22.37 -5.07 -2.81
CA ALA A 136 -22.94 -4.80 -1.50
C ALA A 136 -23.65 -3.44 -1.47
N GLU A 137 -24.59 -3.31 -0.55
CA GLU A 137 -25.30 -2.08 -0.21
C GLU A 137 -25.41 -2.02 1.31
N ASN A 138 -24.86 -0.98 1.90
CA ASN A 138 -24.80 -0.76 3.33
C ASN A 138 -25.44 0.60 3.66
N SER A 139 -25.93 0.74 4.88
CA SER A 139 -26.50 2.00 5.37
C SER A 139 -25.43 3.02 5.81
N THR A 140 -24.17 2.63 5.84
CA THR A 140 -23.04 3.46 6.25
C THR A 140 -22.01 3.51 5.12
N PRO A 141 -21.19 4.58 5.02
CA PRO A 141 -20.08 4.65 4.08
C PRO A 141 -19.16 3.44 4.15
N VAL A 142 -18.62 3.06 3.01
CA VAL A 142 -17.60 2.00 2.90
C VAL A 142 -16.26 2.67 2.63
N TYR A 143 -15.43 2.78 3.67
CA TYR A 143 -14.18 3.53 3.63
C TYR A 143 -13.04 2.81 2.93
N SER A 144 -13.01 1.48 2.97
CA SER A 144 -11.89 0.72 2.42
C SER A 144 -12.31 -0.66 1.91
N LEU A 145 -11.62 -1.11 0.87
CA LEU A 145 -11.80 -2.39 0.18
C LEU A 145 -10.48 -3.14 0.07
N ALA A 146 -10.54 -4.46 0.04
CA ALA A 146 -9.42 -5.30 -0.39
C ALA A 146 -9.93 -6.57 -1.08
N TRP A 147 -9.26 -6.97 -2.17
CA TRP A 147 -9.48 -8.26 -2.80
C TRP A 147 -8.89 -9.38 -1.94
N SER A 148 -9.55 -10.54 -1.91
CA SER A 148 -8.94 -11.73 -1.34
C SER A 148 -7.77 -12.21 -2.21
N PRO A 149 -6.80 -12.94 -1.66
CA PRO A 149 -5.66 -13.47 -2.42
C PRO A 149 -6.02 -14.36 -3.60
N ASP A 150 -7.17 -15.05 -3.52
CA ASP A 150 -7.72 -15.90 -4.59
C ASP A 150 -8.73 -15.16 -5.48
N GLU A 151 -8.97 -13.86 -5.23
CA GLU A 151 -9.92 -12.99 -5.95
C GLU A 151 -11.38 -13.47 -5.99
N ASN A 152 -11.72 -14.44 -5.14
CA ASN A 152 -13.09 -14.96 -5.04
C ASN A 152 -13.96 -14.15 -4.09
N TYR A 153 -13.36 -13.36 -3.20
CA TYR A 153 -14.02 -12.60 -2.17
C TYR A 153 -13.56 -11.14 -2.16
N MET A 154 -14.45 -10.29 -1.66
CA MET A 154 -14.18 -8.88 -1.37
C MET A 154 -14.29 -8.65 0.13
N LEU A 155 -13.23 -8.12 0.73
CA LEU A 155 -13.22 -7.57 2.08
C LEU A 155 -13.60 -6.11 2.00
N TYR A 156 -14.50 -5.65 2.89
CA TYR A 156 -14.87 -4.24 2.98
C TYR A 156 -15.23 -3.84 4.40
N THR A 157 -15.12 -2.54 4.67
CA THR A 157 -15.47 -1.92 5.95
C THR A 157 -16.92 -1.41 5.92
N TYR A 158 -17.66 -1.54 7.02
CA TYR A 158 -18.92 -0.81 7.23
C TYR A 158 -19.14 -0.54 8.72
N GLY A 159 -19.20 0.74 9.08
CA GLY A 159 -19.25 1.14 10.48
C GLY A 159 -18.09 0.53 11.30
N LYS A 160 -18.39 -0.20 12.37
CA LYS A 160 -17.43 -0.86 13.26
C LYS A 160 -17.05 -2.28 12.82
N ASN A 161 -17.55 -2.73 11.69
CA ASN A 161 -17.45 -4.11 11.23
C ASN A 161 -16.58 -4.24 9.99
N LEU A 162 -16.09 -5.46 9.79
CA LEU A 162 -15.54 -5.97 8.55
C LEU A 162 -16.47 -7.04 7.98
N ALA A 163 -16.53 -7.11 6.65
CA ALA A 163 -17.26 -8.14 5.94
C ALA A 163 -16.43 -8.73 4.79
N ILE A 164 -16.45 -10.05 4.67
CA ILE A 164 -15.91 -10.79 3.52
C ILE A 164 -17.08 -11.35 2.74
N LYS A 165 -17.25 -10.92 1.50
CA LYS A 165 -18.39 -11.31 0.65
C LYS A 165 -17.90 -11.98 -0.62
N PRO A 166 -18.50 -13.13 -1.04
CA PRO A 166 -18.16 -13.77 -2.29
C PRO A 166 -18.57 -12.87 -3.48
N ILE A 167 -17.69 -12.79 -4.48
CA ILE A 167 -17.90 -11.98 -5.69
C ILE A 167 -18.86 -12.69 -6.65
N PHE A 168 -18.69 -13.98 -6.75
CA PHE A 168 -19.58 -14.81 -7.56
C PHE A 168 -20.72 -15.37 -6.69
N LYS A 169 -21.92 -15.54 -7.27
CA LYS A 169 -23.08 -16.16 -6.60
C LYS A 169 -22.81 -17.66 -6.41
N SER A 170 -22.01 -18.03 -5.45
CA SER A 170 -21.63 -19.42 -5.14
C SER A 170 -22.22 -19.87 -3.82
N GLY A 171 -23.45 -19.63 -3.49
CA GLY A 171 -24.07 -20.16 -2.25
C GLY A 171 -23.36 -19.86 -0.91
N ASN A 172 -22.14 -19.33 -0.96
CA ASN A 172 -21.33 -19.00 0.20
C ASN A 172 -21.92 -17.78 0.93
N LYS A 173 -21.99 -17.88 2.26
CA LYS A 173 -22.50 -16.79 3.11
C LYS A 173 -21.44 -15.70 3.26
N THR A 174 -21.89 -14.45 3.38
CA THR A 174 -21.05 -13.34 3.81
C THR A 174 -20.58 -13.58 5.25
N LEU A 175 -19.28 -13.50 5.48
CA LEU A 175 -18.70 -13.52 6.82
C LEU A 175 -18.62 -12.07 7.32
N THR A 176 -19.16 -11.80 8.50
CA THR A 176 -19.11 -10.46 9.12
C THR A 176 -18.76 -10.57 10.59
N TRP A 177 -17.95 -9.61 11.08
CA TRP A 177 -17.61 -9.53 12.49
C TRP A 177 -17.36 -8.09 12.93
N LYS A 178 -17.60 -7.80 14.21
CA LYS A 178 -17.22 -6.54 14.82
C LYS A 178 -15.69 -6.49 14.93
N ALA A 179 -15.07 -5.58 14.17
CA ALA A 179 -13.62 -5.46 14.13
C ALA A 179 -13.10 -4.44 15.15
N HIS A 180 -13.71 -3.27 15.25
CA HIS A 180 -13.27 -2.19 16.11
C HIS A 180 -14.38 -1.69 17.04
N ASP A 181 -14.00 -0.91 18.05
CA ASP A 181 -14.97 -0.29 18.97
C ASP A 181 -15.57 0.98 18.38
N GLU A 182 -14.88 1.59 17.42
CA GLU A 182 -15.32 2.74 16.61
C GLU A 182 -15.24 2.43 15.12
N ILE A 183 -15.45 3.43 14.23
CA ILE A 183 -15.50 3.25 12.78
C ILE A 183 -14.17 2.69 12.25
N VAL A 184 -14.25 1.72 11.36
CA VAL A 184 -13.11 1.15 10.63
C VAL A 184 -12.85 1.99 9.39
N LEU A 185 -11.69 2.63 9.30
CA LEU A 185 -11.34 3.55 8.22
C LEU A 185 -10.53 2.89 7.11
N CYS A 186 -9.66 1.96 7.47
CA CYS A 186 -8.75 1.33 6.51
C CYS A 186 -8.61 -0.17 6.75
N VAL A 187 -8.44 -0.89 5.66
CA VAL A 187 -8.24 -2.34 5.65
C VAL A 187 -7.34 -2.71 4.49
N ASP A 188 -6.54 -3.73 4.68
CA ASP A 188 -5.77 -4.35 3.60
C ASP A 188 -5.65 -5.86 3.81
N TRP A 189 -5.56 -6.61 2.71
CA TRP A 189 -5.48 -8.07 2.71
C TRP A 189 -4.28 -8.52 1.89
N ASN A 190 -3.28 -9.06 2.55
CA ASN A 190 -2.06 -9.44 1.86
C ASN A 190 -2.23 -10.73 1.05
N PHE A 191 -1.68 -10.70 -0.16
CA PHE A 191 -1.73 -11.81 -1.10
C PHE A 191 -0.86 -13.01 -0.65
N SER A 192 0.34 -12.75 -0.11
CA SER A 192 1.33 -13.79 0.19
C SER A 192 1.03 -14.52 1.49
N ASN A 193 0.78 -13.78 2.59
CA ASN A 193 0.57 -14.36 3.93
C ASN A 193 -0.91 -14.56 4.27
N LYS A 194 -1.84 -14.07 3.44
CA LYS A 194 -3.31 -14.16 3.60
C LYS A 194 -3.85 -13.49 4.88
N LEU A 195 -3.05 -12.63 5.52
CA LEU A 195 -3.46 -11.89 6.71
C LEU A 195 -4.17 -10.60 6.33
N ILE A 196 -5.14 -10.23 7.18
CA ILE A 196 -5.89 -8.99 7.07
C ILE A 196 -5.40 -8.04 8.15
N ILE A 197 -5.22 -6.78 7.80
CA ILE A 197 -4.98 -5.68 8.75
C ILE A 197 -6.12 -4.68 8.65
N SER A 198 -6.47 -4.09 9.80
CA SER A 198 -7.48 -3.05 9.88
C SER A 198 -7.07 -1.95 10.84
N GLY A 199 -7.50 -0.72 10.58
CA GLY A 199 -7.31 0.43 11.43
C GLY A 199 -8.57 1.28 11.49
N GLY A 200 -8.76 2.01 12.58
CA GLY A 200 -9.97 2.77 12.78
C GLY A 200 -9.86 3.92 13.78
N GLU A 201 -11.00 4.54 14.07
CA GLU A 201 -11.15 5.67 14.98
C GLU A 201 -10.87 5.30 16.43
N ASP A 202 -10.90 4.00 16.81
CA ASP A 202 -10.50 3.54 18.14
C ASP A 202 -8.99 3.64 18.37
N LYS A 203 -8.25 4.23 17.43
CA LYS A 203 -6.80 4.51 17.50
C LYS A 203 -5.94 3.27 17.56
N LYS A 204 -6.46 2.14 17.11
CA LYS A 204 -5.80 0.84 17.09
C LYS A 204 -5.68 0.34 15.66
N TYR A 205 -4.67 -0.51 15.46
CA TYR A 205 -4.65 -1.44 14.32
C TYR A 205 -4.74 -2.88 14.85
N LYS A 206 -5.33 -3.74 14.05
CA LYS A 206 -5.57 -5.14 14.41
C LYS A 206 -5.22 -6.04 13.25
N LEU A 207 -4.74 -7.26 13.56
CA LEU A 207 -4.49 -8.31 12.60
C LEU A 207 -5.54 -9.42 12.75
N TRP A 208 -5.93 -9.97 11.61
CA TRP A 208 -6.93 -11.01 11.50
C TRP A 208 -6.47 -12.08 10.53
N ASP A 209 -6.94 -13.30 10.72
CA ASP A 209 -6.86 -14.31 9.68
C ASP A 209 -8.01 -14.16 8.66
N GLN A 210 -7.95 -14.95 7.59
CA GLN A 210 -8.97 -14.98 6.54
C GLN A 210 -10.37 -15.42 7.03
N PHE A 211 -10.49 -15.93 8.25
CA PHE A 211 -11.74 -16.36 8.86
C PHE A 211 -12.29 -15.35 9.87
N GLY A 212 -11.67 -14.17 10.00
CA GLY A 212 -12.08 -13.11 10.92
C GLY A 212 -11.65 -13.35 12.39
N ARG A 213 -10.73 -14.28 12.67
CA ARG A 213 -10.20 -14.47 14.02
C ARG A 213 -9.12 -13.43 14.29
N ASN A 214 -9.20 -12.77 15.45
CA ASN A 214 -8.22 -11.78 15.87
C ASN A 214 -6.90 -12.46 16.25
N LEU A 215 -5.79 -11.99 15.67
CA LEU A 215 -4.45 -12.49 15.92
C LEU A 215 -3.63 -11.51 16.76
N PHE A 216 -3.85 -10.21 16.59
CA PHE A 216 -3.13 -9.16 17.30
C PHE A 216 -3.98 -7.89 17.43
N VAL A 217 -3.82 -7.20 18.54
CA VAL A 217 -4.41 -5.87 18.81
C VAL A 217 -3.32 -4.95 19.32
N SER A 218 -3.11 -3.82 18.63
CA SER A 218 -2.16 -2.82 19.08
C SER A 218 -2.65 -2.09 20.34
N LEU A 219 -1.72 -1.50 21.08
CA LEU A 219 -2.08 -0.45 22.03
C LEU A 219 -2.66 0.75 21.27
N PRO A 220 -3.60 1.49 21.88
CA PRO A 220 -4.15 2.69 21.26
C PRO A 220 -3.07 3.76 21.13
N TYR A 221 -3.06 4.46 20.00
CA TYR A 221 -2.20 5.61 19.78
C TYR A 221 -2.93 6.92 20.16
N ASN A 222 -2.24 8.05 20.11
CA ASN A 222 -2.85 9.34 20.44
C ASN A 222 -3.91 9.77 19.42
N TYR A 223 -3.70 9.41 18.15
CA TYR A 223 -4.54 9.80 17.01
C TYR A 223 -5.12 8.58 16.30
N VAL A 224 -6.11 8.84 15.47
CA VAL A 224 -6.83 7.86 14.65
C VAL A 224 -5.89 7.18 13.65
N THR A 225 -6.06 5.89 13.43
CA THR A 225 -5.37 5.18 12.34
C THR A 225 -6.10 5.47 11.04
N THR A 226 -5.49 6.31 10.18
CA THR A 226 -6.13 6.81 8.94
C THR A 226 -5.83 5.94 7.73
N SER A 227 -4.67 5.31 7.69
CA SER A 227 -4.24 4.48 6.56
C SER A 227 -3.38 3.31 6.98
N ILE A 228 -3.44 2.25 6.17
CA ILE A 228 -2.72 1.00 6.40
C ILE A 228 -2.39 0.38 5.04
N ALA A 229 -1.21 -0.23 4.91
CA ALA A 229 -0.82 -0.94 3.71
C ALA A 229 0.17 -2.07 4.00
N TRP A 230 -0.10 -3.26 3.48
CA TRP A 230 0.84 -4.37 3.45
C TRP A 230 1.96 -4.12 2.43
N ALA A 231 3.18 -4.44 2.79
CA ALA A 231 4.24 -4.60 1.81
C ALA A 231 3.95 -5.82 0.90
N PRO A 232 4.34 -5.81 -0.37
CA PRO A 232 4.09 -6.92 -1.29
C PRO A 232 4.62 -8.27 -0.80
N SER A 233 5.74 -8.29 -0.09
CA SER A 233 6.33 -9.50 0.50
C SER A 233 5.45 -10.16 1.57
N GLY A 234 4.57 -9.39 2.24
CA GLY A 234 3.79 -9.85 3.37
C GLY A 234 4.55 -10.00 4.69
N GLU A 235 5.83 -9.63 4.74
CA GLU A 235 6.64 -9.72 5.96
C GLU A 235 6.45 -8.52 6.90
N TYR A 236 6.02 -7.38 6.34
CA TYR A 236 5.78 -6.15 7.09
C TYR A 236 4.63 -5.33 6.49
N PHE A 237 4.13 -4.40 7.28
CA PHE A 237 3.12 -3.43 6.86
C PHE A 237 3.37 -2.06 7.46
N ALA A 238 2.83 -1.03 6.83
CA ALA A 238 2.90 0.34 7.31
C ALA A 238 1.56 0.78 7.89
N VAL A 239 1.62 1.62 8.92
CA VAL A 239 0.47 2.24 9.58
C VAL A 239 0.67 3.75 9.60
N GLY A 240 -0.30 4.49 9.06
CA GLY A 240 -0.35 5.94 9.02
C GLY A 240 -1.39 6.52 9.98
N SER A 241 -1.01 7.64 10.59
CA SER A 241 -1.86 8.42 11.47
C SER A 241 -1.49 9.90 11.35
N PHE A 242 -1.97 10.75 12.25
CA PHE A 242 -1.55 12.15 12.32
C PHE A 242 -0.07 12.25 12.72
N ASP A 243 0.73 12.89 11.87
CA ASP A 243 2.19 13.08 12.03
C ASP A 243 2.95 11.79 12.39
N MET A 244 2.49 10.64 11.87
CA MET A 244 3.08 9.36 12.25
C MET A 244 3.07 8.35 11.09
N LEU A 245 4.25 7.79 10.83
CA LEU A 245 4.44 6.61 10.00
C LEU A 245 5.12 5.51 10.82
N ARG A 246 4.49 4.36 10.91
CA ARG A 246 4.97 3.19 11.66
C ARG A 246 5.18 2.03 10.71
N LEU A 247 6.31 1.33 10.87
CA LEU A 247 6.58 0.05 10.22
C LEU A 247 6.42 -1.08 11.23
N CYS A 248 5.63 -2.08 10.89
CA CYS A 248 5.36 -3.25 11.73
C CYS A 248 5.68 -4.55 10.99
N ASN A 249 6.05 -5.58 11.72
CA ASN A 249 6.21 -6.93 11.19
C ASN A 249 4.85 -7.63 10.99
N LYS A 250 4.83 -8.77 10.31
CA LYS A 250 3.62 -9.56 10.04
C LYS A 250 2.89 -10.07 11.29
N THR A 251 3.52 -10.05 12.45
CA THR A 251 2.89 -10.44 13.74
C THR A 251 2.33 -9.25 14.50
N GLY A 252 2.50 -8.01 13.99
CA GLY A 252 1.93 -6.80 14.56
C GLY A 252 2.90 -5.95 15.40
N TRP A 253 4.13 -6.42 15.65
CA TRP A 253 5.11 -5.67 16.43
C TRP A 253 5.77 -4.57 15.62
N THR A 254 6.02 -3.44 16.26
CA THR A 254 6.64 -2.27 15.63
C THR A 254 8.14 -2.47 15.45
N TYR A 255 8.63 -2.32 14.22
CA TYR A 255 10.05 -2.19 13.89
C TYR A 255 10.54 -0.74 14.02
N SER A 256 9.77 0.19 13.48
CA SER A 256 10.12 1.61 13.44
C SER A 256 8.89 2.46 13.69
N PHE A 257 9.06 3.48 14.52
CA PHE A 257 8.06 4.49 14.83
C PHE A 257 8.66 5.85 14.52
N ASN A 258 8.14 6.53 13.52
CA ASN A 258 8.68 7.78 13.03
C ASN A 258 7.64 8.89 13.10
N LYS A 259 8.06 10.03 13.66
CA LYS A 259 7.31 11.26 13.52
C LYS A 259 7.61 11.86 12.15
N VAL A 260 6.56 12.29 11.47
CA VAL A 260 6.62 12.97 10.17
C VAL A 260 5.81 14.26 10.28
N ASP A 261 6.27 15.33 9.67
CA ASP A 261 5.49 16.56 9.56
C ASP A 261 4.63 16.46 8.30
N SER A 262 3.49 15.81 8.42
CA SER A 262 2.62 15.51 7.26
C SER A 262 1.15 15.80 7.50
N GLY A 263 0.78 16.15 8.74
CA GLY A 263 -0.62 16.06 9.12
C GLY A 263 -1.11 14.61 9.10
N SER A 264 -2.38 14.39 8.80
CA SER A 264 -2.93 13.04 8.66
C SER A 264 -2.42 12.36 7.38
N LEU A 265 -1.94 11.13 7.50
CA LEU A 265 -1.60 10.30 6.34
C LEU A 265 -2.86 9.60 5.82
N PHE A 266 -3.49 10.17 4.79
CA PHE A 266 -4.77 9.69 4.26
C PHE A 266 -4.65 8.39 3.47
N LYS A 267 -3.52 8.17 2.80
CA LYS A 267 -3.24 6.95 2.04
C LYS A 267 -1.80 6.54 2.22
N LEU A 268 -1.57 5.23 2.32
CA LEU A 268 -0.27 4.60 2.23
C LEU A 268 -0.26 3.66 1.02
N ALA A 269 0.85 3.64 0.30
CA ALA A 269 1.08 2.74 -0.83
C ALA A 269 2.54 2.28 -0.85
N TRP A 270 2.76 0.98 -1.06
CA TRP A 270 4.09 0.41 -1.24
C TRP A 270 4.51 0.39 -2.71
N SER A 271 5.78 0.63 -2.96
CA SER A 271 6.40 0.36 -4.27
C SER A 271 6.30 -1.12 -4.61
N GLY A 272 6.27 -1.45 -5.90
CA GLY A 272 6.14 -2.84 -6.36
C GLY A 272 7.25 -3.76 -5.86
N ASP A 273 8.44 -3.22 -5.63
CA ASP A 273 9.60 -3.92 -5.07
C ASP A 273 9.58 -4.01 -3.52
N GLY A 274 8.61 -3.37 -2.86
CA GLY A 274 8.44 -3.40 -1.41
C GLY A 274 9.53 -2.69 -0.61
N THR A 275 10.34 -1.84 -1.24
CA THR A 275 11.46 -1.16 -0.56
C THR A 275 11.10 0.22 -0.03
N THR A 276 10.07 0.87 -0.61
CA THR A 276 9.63 2.21 -0.23
C THR A 276 8.12 2.24 -0.02
N VAL A 277 7.69 2.86 1.06
CA VAL A 277 6.29 3.22 1.29
C VAL A 277 6.11 4.71 1.04
N ALA A 278 5.07 5.09 0.31
CA ALA A 278 4.66 6.48 0.14
C ALA A 278 3.42 6.77 0.97
N GLY A 279 3.33 7.98 1.49
CA GLY A 279 2.20 8.48 2.27
C GLY A 279 1.68 9.82 1.74
N ALA A 280 0.38 9.92 1.58
CA ALA A 280 -0.35 11.13 1.18
C ALA A 280 -0.65 11.98 2.41
N GLY A 281 0.01 13.13 2.55
CA GLY A 281 -0.05 13.99 3.73
C GLY A 281 -1.10 15.10 3.64
N GLY A 282 -1.77 15.35 4.78
CA GLY A 282 -2.81 16.36 4.91
C GLY A 282 -2.32 17.80 4.85
N ASN A 283 -1.02 18.03 4.93
CA ASN A 283 -0.42 19.37 4.80
C ASN A 283 0.17 19.65 3.41
N GLY A 284 -0.16 18.84 2.40
CA GLY A 284 0.38 18.95 1.04
C GLY A 284 1.69 18.19 0.81
N SER A 285 2.22 17.50 1.83
CA SER A 285 3.43 16.70 1.68
C SER A 285 3.16 15.32 1.11
N VAL A 286 4.13 14.80 0.37
CA VAL A 286 4.26 13.40 0.03
C VAL A 286 5.43 12.82 0.83
N VAL A 287 5.14 11.86 1.69
CA VAL A 287 6.14 11.24 2.57
C VAL A 287 6.65 9.95 1.95
N PHE A 288 7.95 9.81 1.85
CA PHE A 288 8.62 8.58 1.40
C PHE A 288 9.35 7.94 2.57
N GLY A 289 9.10 6.66 2.81
CA GLY A 289 9.78 5.87 3.82
C GLY A 289 10.51 4.70 3.17
N THR A 290 11.82 4.81 2.97
CA THR A 290 12.65 3.74 2.42
C THR A 290 13.15 2.85 3.53
N ILE A 291 13.04 1.53 3.36
CA ILE A 291 13.54 0.57 4.35
C ILE A 291 15.06 0.53 4.32
N ILE A 292 15.64 0.77 5.49
CA ILE A 292 17.08 0.70 5.73
C ILE A 292 17.37 -0.19 6.94
N ASP A 293 18.66 -0.43 7.21
CA ASP A 293 19.12 -1.17 8.40
C ASP A 293 18.52 -2.59 8.45
N ARG A 294 18.55 -3.28 7.31
CA ARG A 294 18.21 -4.72 7.24
C ARG A 294 19.41 -5.52 7.69
N ASN A 295 19.17 -6.54 8.48
CA ASN A 295 20.17 -7.52 8.86
C ASN A 295 19.64 -8.93 8.70
N VAL A 296 20.49 -9.83 8.28
CA VAL A 296 20.26 -11.27 8.24
C VAL A 296 21.44 -11.97 8.91
N THR A 297 21.16 -13.04 9.65
CA THR A 297 22.16 -13.80 10.38
C THR A 297 22.06 -15.27 10.05
N TRP A 298 23.20 -15.93 9.92
CA TRP A 298 23.30 -17.35 9.72
C TRP A 298 24.58 -17.88 10.40
N LYS A 299 24.43 -18.85 11.33
CA LYS A 299 25.55 -19.31 12.16
C LYS A 299 26.24 -18.12 12.87
N ASN A 300 27.52 -17.92 12.61
CA ASN A 300 28.33 -16.86 13.21
C ASN A 300 28.45 -15.61 12.32
N ILE A 301 27.74 -15.56 11.19
CA ILE A 301 27.83 -14.47 10.22
C ILE A 301 26.58 -13.60 10.30
N GLU A 302 26.79 -12.28 10.37
CA GLU A 302 25.78 -11.25 10.21
C GLU A 302 26.09 -10.45 8.94
N VAL A 303 25.05 -10.28 8.11
CA VAL A 303 25.07 -9.39 6.96
C VAL A 303 24.11 -8.26 7.19
N ARG A 304 24.61 -7.03 7.18
CA ARG A 304 23.84 -5.82 7.41
C ARG A 304 23.90 -4.90 6.21
N LEU A 305 22.74 -4.40 5.80
CA LEU A 305 22.64 -3.31 4.83
C LEU A 305 22.67 -1.97 5.56
N ASP A 306 23.62 -1.11 5.23
CA ASP A 306 23.72 0.24 5.77
C ASP A 306 22.84 1.25 5.01
N GLU A 307 22.87 2.51 5.46
CA GLU A 307 22.10 3.62 4.87
C GLU A 307 22.61 4.05 3.49
N ASN A 308 23.82 3.65 3.11
CA ASN A 308 24.49 4.01 1.86
C ASN A 308 24.42 2.89 0.81
N ASN A 309 23.57 1.90 1.01
CA ASN A 309 23.41 0.72 0.12
C ASN A 309 24.66 -0.17 0.07
N LYS A 310 25.46 -0.18 1.17
CA LYS A 310 26.59 -1.07 1.38
C LYS A 310 26.18 -2.27 2.21
N LEU A 311 26.62 -3.45 1.81
CA LEU A 311 26.56 -4.64 2.64
C LEU A 311 27.80 -4.76 3.49
N ILE A 312 27.59 -4.89 4.79
CA ILE A 312 28.59 -5.13 5.79
C ILE A 312 28.42 -6.58 6.25
N ILE A 313 29.44 -7.38 6.03
CA ILE A 313 29.49 -8.79 6.43
C ILE A 313 30.42 -8.88 7.62
N THR A 314 29.95 -9.41 8.73
CA THR A 314 30.72 -9.60 9.96
C THR A 314 30.68 -11.08 10.33
N ASP A 315 31.82 -11.67 10.52
CA ASP A 315 31.97 -13.01 11.08
C ASP A 315 32.40 -12.88 12.55
N PHE A 316 31.54 -13.31 13.46
CA PHE A 316 31.76 -13.24 14.91
C PHE A 316 32.76 -14.29 15.42
N GLU A 317 33.15 -15.28 14.63
CA GLU A 317 34.10 -16.30 15.03
C GLU A 317 35.54 -15.86 14.73
N THR A 318 35.73 -15.20 13.60
CA THR A 318 37.06 -14.75 13.13
C THR A 318 37.31 -13.28 13.36
N ASP A 319 36.34 -12.50 13.87
CA ASP A 319 36.30 -11.03 13.88
C ASP A 319 36.54 -10.43 12.47
N GLY A 320 36.20 -11.22 11.43
CA GLY A 320 36.32 -10.81 10.04
C GLY A 320 35.28 -9.75 9.67
N PHE A 321 35.74 -8.77 8.89
CA PHE A 321 34.86 -7.69 8.41
C PHE A 321 35.10 -7.47 6.92
N GLN A 322 34.02 -7.43 6.13
CA GLN A 322 34.04 -7.17 4.70
C GLN A 322 32.91 -6.23 4.28
N GLU A 323 33.19 -5.35 3.35
CA GLU A 323 32.20 -4.45 2.75
C GLU A 323 32.04 -4.75 1.26
N ILE A 324 30.79 -4.78 0.80
CA ILE A 324 30.42 -4.89 -0.63
C ILE A 324 29.57 -3.71 -1.01
N ASP A 325 30.01 -2.92 -1.97
CA ASP A 325 29.28 -1.78 -2.51
C ASP A 325 28.44 -2.20 -3.72
N PHE A 326 27.15 -1.85 -3.71
CA PHE A 326 26.27 -2.03 -4.85
C PHE A 326 25.91 -0.67 -5.46
N LYS A 327 26.16 -0.53 -6.78
CA LYS A 327 25.72 0.65 -7.55
C LYS A 327 24.21 0.67 -7.74
N GLU A 328 23.60 -0.51 -7.74
CA GLU A 328 22.18 -0.73 -7.93
C GLU A 328 21.47 -0.78 -6.60
N ARG A 329 20.20 -0.40 -6.60
CA ARG A 329 19.36 -0.49 -5.41
C ARG A 329 19.15 -1.95 -4.99
N LEU A 330 19.42 -2.22 -3.73
CA LEU A 330 19.25 -3.52 -3.14
C LEU A 330 17.78 -3.71 -2.72
N ILE A 331 17.13 -4.73 -3.29
CA ILE A 331 15.71 -5.05 -3.04
C ILE A 331 15.58 -6.01 -1.88
N ASP A 332 16.35 -7.10 -1.89
CA ASP A 332 16.25 -8.13 -0.85
C ASP A 332 17.58 -8.84 -0.66
N MET A 333 17.76 -9.46 0.50
CA MET A 333 18.92 -10.30 0.81
C MET A 333 18.51 -11.46 1.71
N THR A 334 19.12 -12.58 1.48
CA THR A 334 18.95 -13.77 2.33
C THR A 334 20.29 -14.49 2.53
N LEU A 335 20.44 -15.08 3.71
CA LEU A 335 21.65 -15.75 4.14
C LEU A 335 21.28 -17.14 4.65
N GLY A 336 21.94 -18.17 4.14
CA GLY A 336 21.72 -19.54 4.57
C GLY A 336 22.47 -20.58 3.74
N TYR A 337 22.71 -21.74 4.31
CA TYR A 337 23.43 -22.84 3.67
C TYR A 337 24.78 -22.43 3.08
N ASP A 338 25.47 -21.53 3.80
CA ASP A 338 26.79 -20.97 3.44
C ASP A 338 26.80 -20.11 2.16
N TYR A 339 25.59 -19.62 1.76
CA TYR A 339 25.43 -18.69 0.65
C TYR A 339 24.73 -17.41 1.10
N LEU A 340 25.25 -16.28 0.61
CA LEU A 340 24.59 -14.98 0.64
C LEU A 340 23.98 -14.71 -0.73
N ILE A 341 22.67 -14.53 -0.78
CA ILE A 341 21.94 -14.15 -1.99
C ILE A 341 21.49 -12.70 -1.84
N VAL A 342 21.86 -11.87 -2.80
CA VAL A 342 21.52 -10.44 -2.85
C VAL A 342 20.78 -10.16 -4.13
N VAL A 343 19.58 -9.58 -4.01
CA VAL A 343 18.73 -9.19 -5.14
C VAL A 343 18.75 -7.69 -5.29
N THR A 344 19.19 -7.21 -6.45
CA THR A 344 19.15 -5.79 -6.82
C THR A 344 18.03 -5.52 -7.81
N SER A 345 17.83 -4.28 -8.22
CA SER A 345 16.84 -3.89 -9.21
C SER A 345 17.01 -4.59 -10.57
N ASN A 346 18.21 -5.04 -10.91
CA ASN A 346 18.55 -5.55 -12.24
C ASN A 346 19.01 -7.00 -12.25
N GLN A 347 19.59 -7.52 -11.15
CA GLN A 347 20.20 -8.85 -11.12
C GLN A 347 20.24 -9.46 -9.73
N CYS A 348 20.56 -10.75 -9.68
CA CYS A 348 20.73 -11.51 -8.46
C CYS A 348 22.19 -11.93 -8.35
N TYR A 349 22.82 -11.65 -7.20
CA TYR A 349 24.17 -12.07 -6.87
C TYR A 349 24.11 -13.22 -5.87
N ILE A 350 24.95 -14.23 -6.06
CA ILE A 350 25.09 -15.36 -5.15
C ILE A 350 26.55 -15.45 -4.75
N TYR A 351 26.82 -15.22 -3.48
CA TYR A 351 28.16 -15.32 -2.89
C TYR A 351 28.24 -16.56 -2.03
N ASN A 352 29.33 -17.33 -2.17
CA ASN A 352 29.66 -18.37 -1.20
C ASN A 352 30.42 -17.72 -0.05
N ILE A 353 29.95 -17.91 1.17
CA ILE A 353 30.49 -17.26 2.37
C ILE A 353 31.90 -17.73 2.70
N ASP A 354 32.24 -18.97 2.40
CA ASP A 354 33.60 -19.51 2.65
C ASP A 354 34.70 -18.80 1.83
N TYR A 355 34.31 -18.00 0.84
CA TYR A 355 35.20 -17.24 -0.04
C TYR A 355 35.01 -15.71 0.07
N LEU A 356 34.22 -15.27 1.02
CA LEU A 356 34.02 -13.85 1.33
C LEU A 356 34.92 -13.39 2.45
#